data_0cba1cc6e8735f55c9bf84082a79c016
#
_entry.id   0cba1cc6e8735f55c9bf84082a79c016
#
_cell.length_a   1.000
_cell.length_b   1.000
_cell.length_c   1.000
_cell.angle_alpha   90.00
_cell.angle_beta   90.00
_cell.angle_gamma   90.00
#
_symmetry.space_group_name_H-M   'P 1'
#
loop_
_entity.id
_entity.type
_entity.pdbx_description
1 polymer ?
#
loop_
_entity_poly.entity_id
_entity_poly.type
_entity_poly.pdbx_seq_one_letter_code
_entity_poly.pdbx_strand_id
1 'polypeptide(L)'
;MQTVAQRILSTYDQLERPSLDLHTLFEFVGGNAPSEREAVLDAVADLVNQGLLAPDAGSDFYRRTEEGRLSLAAPRDVTMYMREGCHLCEEAKAAMAPVLAALGAHLQEVDIDDDPLLRARYTNDVPVIFVGSHFFAQHRVNVERLLHHLTNAKP
;
A
#
# COMPACT_ATOMS: atom_id res chain seq x y z
N MET A 1 -11.31 7.09 -13.92
CA MET A 1 -10.06 7.37 -14.69
C MET A 1 -8.93 7.66 -13.72
N GLN A 2 -7.78 7.02 -13.91
CA GLN A 2 -6.63 7.24 -13.03
C GLN A 2 -5.92 8.56 -13.37
N THR A 3 -5.48 9.26 -12.32
CA THR A 3 -4.60 10.41 -12.47
C THR A 3 -3.20 9.96 -12.87
N VAL A 4 -2.35 10.88 -13.30
CA VAL A 4 -0.94 10.58 -13.60
C VAL A 4 -0.26 10.01 -12.36
N ALA A 5 -0.51 10.57 -11.18
CA ALA A 5 0.05 10.09 -9.93
C ALA A 5 -0.35 8.63 -9.64
N GLN A 6 -1.63 8.30 -9.83
CA GLN A 6 -2.12 6.94 -9.62
C GLN A 6 -1.50 5.97 -10.62
N ARG A 7 -1.32 6.37 -11.86
CA ARG A 7 -0.66 5.56 -12.89
C ARG A 7 0.80 5.31 -12.54
N ILE A 8 1.49 6.32 -12.01
CA ILE A 8 2.87 6.16 -11.54
C ILE A 8 2.93 5.09 -10.44
N LEU A 9 2.09 5.24 -9.41
CA LEU A 9 2.08 4.30 -8.29
C LEU A 9 1.74 2.87 -8.70
N SER A 10 0.77 2.71 -9.62
CA SER A 10 0.36 1.38 -10.07
C SER A 10 1.39 0.71 -10.97
N THR A 11 2.27 1.48 -11.62
CA THR A 11 3.33 0.91 -12.45
C THR A 11 4.30 0.03 -11.64
N TYR A 12 4.50 0.37 -10.38
CA TYR A 12 5.33 -0.45 -9.48
C TYR A 12 4.76 -1.86 -9.31
N ASP A 13 3.43 -1.98 -9.22
CA ASP A 13 2.77 -3.28 -9.14
C ASP A 13 2.83 -4.02 -10.47
N GLN A 14 2.62 -3.32 -11.59
CA GLN A 14 2.68 -3.93 -12.92
C GLN A 14 4.03 -4.53 -13.23
N LEU A 15 5.10 -3.85 -12.83
CA LEU A 15 6.46 -4.30 -13.07
C LEU A 15 7.03 -5.14 -11.93
N GLU A 16 6.29 -5.27 -10.83
CA GLU A 16 6.71 -6.01 -9.63
C GLU A 16 8.09 -5.57 -9.13
N ARG A 17 8.34 -4.25 -9.15
CA ARG A 17 9.61 -3.66 -8.73
C ARG A 17 9.38 -2.62 -7.65
N PRO A 18 10.18 -2.64 -6.57
CA PRO A 18 10.04 -1.67 -5.49
C PRO A 18 10.57 -0.28 -5.83
N SER A 19 11.47 -0.19 -6.81
CA SER A 19 12.11 1.06 -7.20
C SER A 19 12.15 1.18 -8.71
N LEU A 20 11.81 2.35 -9.23
CA LEU A 20 11.78 2.61 -10.67
C LEU A 20 12.51 3.93 -10.97
N ASP A 21 13.21 3.95 -12.08
CA ASP A 21 13.86 5.16 -12.58
C ASP A 21 12.91 6.01 -13.42
N LEU A 22 13.28 7.27 -13.63
CA LEU A 22 12.44 8.21 -14.40
C LEU A 22 12.23 7.75 -15.85
N HIS A 23 13.25 7.15 -16.46
CA HIS A 23 13.13 6.67 -17.84
C HIS A 23 12.01 5.62 -17.95
N THR A 24 11.98 4.66 -17.02
CA THR A 24 10.92 3.63 -16.97
C THR A 24 9.57 4.27 -16.76
N LEU A 25 9.46 5.26 -15.88
CA LEU A 25 8.19 5.95 -15.63
C LEU A 25 7.71 6.68 -16.88
N PHE A 26 8.62 7.32 -17.64
CA PHE A 26 8.27 7.95 -18.90
C PHE A 26 7.73 6.94 -19.92
N GLU A 27 8.35 5.76 -19.98
CA GLU A 27 7.90 4.71 -20.91
C GLU A 27 6.50 4.20 -20.60
N PHE A 28 6.19 3.98 -19.34
CA PHE A 28 4.95 3.32 -18.93
C PHE A 28 3.80 4.29 -18.62
N VAL A 29 4.10 5.53 -18.26
CA VAL A 29 3.07 6.49 -17.85
C VAL A 29 2.82 7.54 -18.93
N GLY A 30 3.87 7.99 -19.58
CA GLY A 30 3.80 8.98 -20.64
C GLY A 30 5.08 9.81 -20.69
N GLY A 31 5.65 9.96 -21.86
CA GLY A 31 6.92 10.67 -22.02
C GLY A 31 7.26 10.92 -23.47
N ASN A 32 6.28 10.75 -24.37
CA ASN A 32 6.48 10.95 -25.80
C ASN A 32 6.57 12.42 -26.18
N ALA A 33 5.95 13.29 -25.38
CA ALA A 33 5.97 14.74 -25.63
C ALA A 33 6.56 15.45 -24.41
N PRO A 34 7.18 16.63 -24.60
CA PRO A 34 7.71 17.40 -23.46
C PRO A 34 6.68 17.71 -22.38
N SER A 35 5.42 18.00 -22.78
CA SER A 35 4.35 18.26 -21.82
C SER A 35 3.99 17.04 -20.98
N GLU A 36 4.07 15.83 -21.57
CA GLU A 36 3.84 14.59 -20.83
C GLU A 36 4.94 14.33 -19.82
N ARG A 37 6.20 14.57 -20.19
CA ARG A 37 7.35 14.43 -19.27
C ARG A 37 7.24 15.40 -18.10
N GLU A 38 6.84 16.64 -18.39
CA GLU A 38 6.65 17.63 -17.34
C GLU A 38 5.57 17.21 -16.37
N ALA A 39 4.45 16.68 -16.88
CA ALA A 39 3.36 16.18 -16.05
C ALA A 39 3.82 15.02 -15.14
N VAL A 40 4.64 14.10 -15.67
CA VAL A 40 5.20 13.00 -14.88
C VAL A 40 6.16 13.53 -13.81
N LEU A 41 7.03 14.46 -14.17
CA LEU A 41 7.98 15.04 -13.19
C LEU A 41 7.26 15.79 -12.08
N ASP A 42 6.22 16.56 -12.42
CA ASP A 42 5.41 17.27 -11.43
C ASP A 42 4.71 16.29 -10.49
N ALA A 43 4.14 15.22 -11.06
CA ALA A 43 3.46 14.20 -10.27
C ALA A 43 4.44 13.45 -9.35
N VAL A 44 5.65 13.13 -9.82
CA VAL A 44 6.68 12.52 -8.99
C VAL A 44 7.04 13.43 -7.81
N ALA A 45 7.25 14.72 -8.08
CA ALA A 45 7.57 15.68 -7.04
C ALA A 45 6.46 15.76 -5.98
N ASP A 46 5.20 15.80 -6.42
CA ASP A 46 4.06 15.81 -5.51
C ASP A 46 3.98 14.53 -4.68
N LEU A 47 4.23 13.38 -5.29
CA LEU A 47 4.21 12.10 -4.57
C LEU A 47 5.32 12.02 -3.53
N VAL A 48 6.51 12.56 -3.84
CA VAL A 48 7.60 12.63 -2.87
C VAL A 48 7.22 13.55 -1.70
N ASN A 49 6.61 14.70 -2.00
CA ASN A 49 6.17 15.64 -0.97
C ASN A 49 5.09 15.05 -0.06
N GLN A 50 4.25 14.17 -0.59
CA GLN A 50 3.21 13.48 0.18
C GLN A 50 3.73 12.23 0.92
N GLY A 51 4.99 11.85 0.72
CA GLY A 51 5.56 10.67 1.34
C GLY A 51 5.13 9.35 0.69
N LEU A 52 4.59 9.41 -0.52
CA LEU A 52 4.15 8.21 -1.26
C LEU A 52 5.25 7.60 -2.12
N LEU A 53 6.23 8.40 -2.50
CA LEU A 53 7.49 7.97 -3.11
C LEU A 53 8.65 8.52 -2.30
N ALA A 54 9.78 7.82 -2.35
CA ALA A 54 11.02 8.28 -1.71
C ALA A 54 12.17 8.19 -2.72
N PRO A 55 12.93 9.27 -2.92
CA PRO A 55 14.08 9.20 -3.82
C PRO A 55 15.20 8.37 -3.22
N ASP A 56 15.85 7.56 -4.07
CA ASP A 56 17.08 6.86 -3.68
C ASP A 56 18.26 7.82 -3.87
N ALA A 57 19.05 7.98 -2.82
CA ALA A 57 20.14 8.95 -2.80
C ALA A 57 21.16 8.68 -3.94
N GLY A 58 21.50 9.73 -4.68
CA GLY A 58 22.53 9.68 -5.71
C GLY A 58 22.07 9.04 -7.01
N SER A 59 20.79 8.81 -7.22
CA SER A 59 20.27 8.23 -8.45
C SER A 59 18.95 8.88 -8.87
N ASP A 60 18.47 8.53 -10.05
CA ASP A 60 17.14 8.96 -10.53
C ASP A 60 16.07 7.91 -10.27
N PHE A 61 16.35 6.97 -9.36
CA PHE A 61 15.37 5.97 -8.91
C PHE A 61 14.51 6.51 -7.79
N TYR A 62 13.24 6.10 -7.81
CA TYR A 62 12.27 6.43 -6.76
C TYR A 62 11.65 5.14 -6.26
N ARG A 63 11.63 4.99 -4.94
CA ARG A 63 11.02 3.85 -4.30
C ARG A 63 9.58 4.20 -3.92
N ARG A 64 8.64 3.31 -4.22
CA ARG A 64 7.27 3.45 -3.71
C ARG A 64 7.26 3.09 -2.23
N THR A 65 6.81 4.00 -1.40
CA THR A 65 6.68 3.77 0.04
C THR A 65 5.47 2.89 0.32
N GLU A 66 5.36 2.39 1.53
CA GLU A 66 4.19 1.63 1.95
C GLU A 66 2.94 2.51 1.90
N GLU A 67 3.06 3.78 2.29
CA GLU A 67 1.98 4.76 2.16
C GLU A 67 1.55 4.92 0.70
N GLY A 68 2.49 4.89 -0.23
CA GLY A 68 2.20 4.95 -1.66
C GLY A 68 1.41 3.74 -2.14
N ARG A 69 1.75 2.55 -1.66
CA ARG A 69 1.02 1.33 -1.98
C ARG A 69 -0.40 1.36 -1.42
N LEU A 70 -0.53 1.73 -0.15
CA LEU A 70 -1.83 1.78 0.54
C LEU A 70 -2.76 2.85 -0.04
N SER A 71 -2.22 3.91 -0.64
CA SER A 71 -3.04 4.95 -1.25
C SER A 71 -3.86 4.43 -2.44
N LEU A 72 -3.48 3.29 -3.03
CA LEU A 72 -4.21 2.65 -4.11
C LEU A 72 -5.26 1.66 -3.61
N ALA A 73 -5.27 1.36 -2.31
CA ALA A 73 -6.19 0.37 -1.76
C ALA A 73 -7.64 0.86 -1.83
N ALA A 74 -8.55 -0.04 -2.19
CA ALA A 74 -9.98 0.26 -2.16
C ALA A 74 -10.46 0.36 -0.71
N PRO A 75 -11.52 1.15 -0.43
CA PRO A 75 -11.97 1.38 0.96
C PRO A 75 -12.31 0.12 1.75
N ARG A 76 -12.66 -0.97 1.08
CA ARG A 76 -13.00 -2.24 1.74
C ARG A 76 -11.89 -3.27 1.70
N ASP A 77 -10.73 -2.93 1.15
CA ASP A 77 -9.57 -3.82 1.17
C ASP A 77 -8.96 -3.79 2.57
N VAL A 78 -8.67 -4.97 3.11
CA VAL A 78 -8.04 -5.11 4.41
C VAL A 78 -6.62 -5.64 4.19
N THR A 79 -5.64 -4.94 4.73
CA THR A 79 -4.24 -5.36 4.68
C THR A 79 -3.76 -5.68 6.09
N MET A 80 -3.19 -6.87 6.26
CA MET A 80 -2.59 -7.27 7.52
C MET A 80 -1.10 -7.48 7.34
N TYR A 81 -0.32 -6.68 8.07
CA TYR A 81 1.11 -6.88 8.18
C TYR A 81 1.34 -7.91 9.27
N MET A 82 2.04 -8.98 8.92
CA MET A 82 2.20 -10.13 9.78
C MET A 82 3.61 -10.69 9.65
N ARG A 83 3.94 -11.66 10.46
CA ARG A 83 5.16 -12.44 10.28
C ARG A 83 4.86 -13.90 10.58
N GLU A 84 5.67 -14.78 10.01
CA GLU A 84 5.55 -16.21 10.23
C GLU A 84 5.78 -16.54 11.71
N GLY A 85 4.98 -17.45 12.24
CA GLY A 85 5.08 -17.83 13.66
C GLY A 85 4.42 -16.84 14.62
N CYS A 86 3.72 -15.83 14.11
CA CYS A 86 3.04 -14.86 14.96
C CYS A 86 1.67 -15.38 15.36
N HIS A 87 1.52 -15.72 16.64
CA HIS A 87 0.28 -16.28 17.19
C HIS A 87 -0.88 -15.27 17.12
N LEU A 88 -0.61 -14.02 17.47
CA LEU A 88 -1.63 -12.95 17.40
C LEU A 88 -2.08 -12.68 15.97
N CYS A 89 -1.18 -12.84 14.99
CA CYS A 89 -1.53 -12.67 13.58
C CYS A 89 -2.50 -13.75 13.13
N GLU A 90 -2.29 -15.00 13.55
CA GLU A 90 -3.18 -16.11 13.24
C GLU A 90 -4.55 -15.93 13.91
N GLU A 91 -4.57 -15.48 15.16
CA GLU A 91 -5.81 -15.19 15.88
C GLU A 91 -6.60 -14.07 15.17
N ALA A 92 -5.92 -12.99 14.77
CA ALA A 92 -6.57 -11.88 14.08
C ALA A 92 -7.16 -12.33 12.75
N LYS A 93 -6.40 -13.11 11.98
CA LYS A 93 -6.87 -13.62 10.69
C LYS A 93 -8.12 -14.49 10.87
N ALA A 94 -8.09 -15.40 11.83
CA ALA A 94 -9.23 -16.28 12.11
C ALA A 94 -10.47 -15.49 12.56
N ALA A 95 -10.25 -14.47 13.39
CA ALA A 95 -11.36 -13.62 13.87
C ALA A 95 -11.97 -12.78 12.77
N MET A 96 -11.16 -12.29 11.82
CA MET A 96 -11.63 -11.45 10.72
C MET A 96 -12.30 -12.25 9.59
N ALA A 97 -11.94 -13.51 9.41
CA ALA A 97 -12.39 -14.30 8.27
C ALA A 97 -13.90 -14.31 8.05
N PRO A 98 -14.75 -14.56 9.09
CA PRO A 98 -16.20 -14.56 8.89
C PRO A 98 -16.75 -13.20 8.46
N VAL A 99 -16.22 -12.11 9.03
CA VAL A 99 -16.67 -10.76 8.70
C VAL A 99 -16.32 -10.41 7.25
N LEU A 100 -15.10 -10.72 6.85
CA LEU A 100 -14.64 -10.45 5.50
C LEU A 100 -15.42 -11.25 4.45
N ALA A 101 -15.68 -12.53 4.73
CA ALA A 101 -16.46 -13.39 3.86
C ALA A 101 -17.89 -12.87 3.70
N ALA A 102 -18.52 -12.47 4.82
CA ALA A 102 -19.89 -11.98 4.81
C ALA A 102 -20.06 -10.70 4.00
N LEU A 103 -19.04 -9.85 3.97
CA LEU A 103 -19.10 -8.57 3.27
C LEU A 103 -18.43 -8.57 1.91
N GLY A 104 -17.91 -9.70 1.47
CA GLY A 104 -17.17 -9.78 0.21
C GLY A 104 -15.91 -8.93 0.19
N ALA A 105 -15.31 -8.72 1.35
CA ALA A 105 -14.08 -7.97 1.48
C ALA A 105 -12.87 -8.90 1.33
N HIS A 106 -11.75 -8.34 0.89
CA HIS A 106 -10.54 -9.12 0.66
C HIS A 106 -9.47 -8.81 1.70
N LEU A 107 -8.79 -9.86 2.17
CA LEU A 107 -7.65 -9.73 3.07
C LEU A 107 -6.36 -9.96 2.26
N GLN A 108 -5.47 -8.98 2.31
CA GLN A 108 -4.12 -9.12 1.80
C GLN A 108 -3.17 -9.27 2.99
N GLU A 109 -2.39 -10.34 3.00
CA GLU A 109 -1.38 -10.57 4.02
C GLU A 109 -0.02 -10.14 3.48
N VAL A 110 0.72 -9.37 4.28
CA VAL A 110 2.06 -8.91 3.92
C VAL A 110 3.02 -9.35 5.02
N ASP A 111 3.98 -10.19 4.68
CA ASP A 111 5.01 -10.63 5.62
C ASP A 111 6.06 -9.53 5.77
N ILE A 112 6.20 -8.99 6.97
CA ILE A 112 7.14 -7.90 7.22
C ILE A 112 8.60 -8.34 7.10
N ASP A 113 8.88 -9.63 7.21
CA ASP A 113 10.25 -10.14 7.09
C ASP A 113 10.74 -10.15 5.64
N ASP A 114 9.83 -10.01 4.67
CA ASP A 114 10.18 -9.89 3.25
C ASP A 114 10.71 -8.49 2.89
N ASP A 115 10.54 -7.51 3.77
CA ASP A 115 10.99 -6.13 3.52
C ASP A 115 11.65 -5.57 4.78
N PRO A 116 12.97 -5.25 4.72
CA PRO A 116 13.69 -4.73 5.89
C PRO A 116 13.08 -3.45 6.48
N LEU A 117 12.46 -2.61 5.65
CA LEU A 117 11.82 -1.38 6.13
C LEU A 117 10.56 -1.67 6.91
N LEU A 118 9.75 -2.63 6.44
CA LEU A 118 8.55 -3.06 7.15
C LEU A 118 8.91 -3.75 8.46
N ARG A 119 9.94 -4.59 8.42
CA ARG A 119 10.43 -5.26 9.64
C ARG A 119 10.88 -4.25 10.69
N ALA A 120 11.64 -3.24 10.28
CA ALA A 120 12.08 -2.19 11.20
C ALA A 120 10.89 -1.42 11.80
N ARG A 121 9.85 -1.22 11.01
CA ARG A 121 8.69 -0.40 11.39
C ARG A 121 7.71 -1.17 12.29
N TYR A 122 7.48 -2.45 12.02
CA TYR A 122 6.38 -3.21 12.62
C TYR A 122 6.80 -4.42 13.47
N THR A 123 8.08 -4.64 13.70
CA THR A 123 8.58 -5.84 14.39
C THR A 123 7.84 -6.15 15.69
N ASN A 124 7.52 -5.14 16.49
CA ASN A 124 6.87 -5.31 17.78
C ASN A 124 5.35 -5.05 17.74
N ASP A 125 4.81 -4.75 16.57
CA ASP A 125 3.43 -4.27 16.46
C ASP A 125 2.51 -5.22 15.70
N VAL A 126 3.06 -6.29 15.10
CA VAL A 126 2.26 -7.24 14.34
C VAL A 126 1.23 -7.98 15.21
N PRO A 127 0.03 -8.25 14.71
CA PRO A 127 -0.46 -7.84 13.40
C PRO A 127 -0.81 -6.35 13.36
N VAL A 128 -0.49 -5.71 12.23
CA VAL A 128 -0.90 -4.33 11.97
C VAL A 128 -1.93 -4.37 10.84
N ILE A 129 -3.08 -3.77 11.04
CA ILE A 129 -4.21 -3.90 10.14
C ILE A 129 -4.61 -2.53 9.61
N PHE A 130 -4.70 -2.45 8.28
CA PHE A 130 -5.21 -1.27 7.57
C PHE A 130 -6.51 -1.64 6.88
N VAL A 131 -7.45 -0.71 6.89
CA VAL A 131 -8.68 -0.81 6.09
C VAL A 131 -8.61 0.31 5.07
N GLY A 132 -8.58 -0.05 3.79
CA GLY A 132 -8.23 0.90 2.75
C GLY A 132 -6.83 1.44 3.01
N SER A 133 -6.69 2.76 3.00
CA SER A 133 -5.42 3.44 3.27
C SER A 133 -5.25 3.85 4.74
N HIS A 134 -6.20 3.50 5.62
CA HIS A 134 -6.22 3.96 7.00
C HIS A 134 -5.81 2.88 7.98
N PHE A 135 -4.96 3.25 8.94
CA PHE A 135 -4.63 2.38 10.07
C PHE A 135 -5.90 2.04 10.85
N PHE A 136 -6.10 0.76 11.13
CA PHE A 136 -7.28 0.30 11.84
C PHE A 136 -6.96 -0.25 13.23
N ALA A 137 -5.99 -1.17 13.33
CA ALA A 137 -5.67 -1.83 14.60
C ALA A 137 -4.26 -2.42 14.57
N GLN A 138 -3.75 -2.70 15.76
CA GLN A 138 -2.51 -3.46 15.93
C GLN A 138 -2.66 -4.42 17.10
N HIS A 139 -1.92 -5.50 17.10
CA HIS A 139 -1.90 -6.58 18.10
C HIS A 139 -3.19 -7.39 18.13
N ARG A 140 -4.33 -6.75 18.35
CA ARG A 140 -5.64 -7.42 18.41
C ARG A 140 -6.64 -6.64 17.59
N VAL A 141 -7.59 -7.38 17.03
CA VAL A 141 -8.65 -6.80 16.20
C VAL A 141 -9.98 -6.90 16.93
N ASN A 142 -10.73 -5.81 16.97
CA ASN A 142 -12.12 -5.80 17.42
C ASN A 142 -13.02 -6.02 16.21
N VAL A 143 -13.57 -7.22 16.08
CA VAL A 143 -14.35 -7.60 14.89
C VAL A 143 -15.66 -6.81 14.76
N GLU A 144 -16.27 -6.36 15.87
CA GLU A 144 -17.47 -5.54 15.80
C GLU A 144 -17.16 -4.18 15.19
N ARG A 145 -16.03 -3.57 15.57
CA ARG A 145 -15.56 -2.31 14.98
C ARG A 145 -15.21 -2.51 13.50
N LEU A 146 -14.60 -3.63 13.17
CA LEU A 146 -14.26 -3.95 11.78
C LEU A 146 -15.52 -4.09 10.93
N LEU A 147 -16.51 -4.83 11.43
CA LEU A 147 -17.80 -4.99 10.76
C LEU A 147 -18.46 -3.63 10.51
N HIS A 148 -18.51 -2.79 11.54
CA HIS A 148 -19.10 -1.46 11.44
C HIS A 148 -18.36 -0.60 10.42
N HIS A 149 -17.04 -0.60 10.47
CA HIS A 149 -16.20 0.19 9.56
C HIS A 149 -16.40 -0.23 8.10
N LEU A 150 -16.38 -1.54 7.84
CA LEU A 150 -16.54 -2.07 6.48
C LEU A 150 -17.98 -1.87 5.97
N THR A 151 -18.97 -1.97 6.82
CA THR A 151 -20.37 -1.74 6.44
C THR A 151 -20.58 -0.30 5.99
N ASN A 152 -19.90 0.65 6.60
CA ASN A 152 -20.01 2.07 6.27
C ASN A 152 -19.02 2.54 5.19
N ALA A 153 -18.07 1.68 4.79
CA ALA A 153 -17.12 2.02 3.75
C ALA A 153 -17.79 2.00 2.38
N LYS A 154 -17.62 3.07 1.62
CA LYS A 154 -18.14 3.15 0.26
C LYS A 154 -17.14 2.51 -0.71
N PRO A 155 -17.62 1.71 -1.66
CA PRO A 155 -16.74 1.11 -2.66
C PRO A 155 -16.13 2.14 -3.60
#